data_8df1277202f72986b40f0d228c2775a2
#
_entry.id   8df1277202f72986b40f0d228c2775a2
#
_cell.length_a   1.000
_cell.length_b   1.000
_cell.length_c   1.000
_cell.angle_alpha   90.00
_cell.angle_beta   90.00
_cell.angle_gamma   90.00
#
_symmetry.space_group_name_H-M   'P 1'
#
loop_
_entity.id
_entity.type
_entity.pdbx_description
1 polymer ?
#
loop_
_entity_poly.entity_id
_entity_poly.type
_entity_poly.pdbx_seq_one_letter_code
_entity_poly.pdbx_strand_id
1 'polypeptide(L)'
;MKKGLLAAILVIFVCASALLAGAQRKKRIAIMDFDYATVHSSSAAIFGQDIDIGKGIADLLVDDLVKDGTYSVIERKALDKILAEQNFSNSDRANPASAAKIGKMLGVDAIIVGSITQFGDETQNRNIGGAGGNWHGFGAGGFGHKKTKAIVGISARLVDIDTGEILGVADGKGESSRSSTSLLGGGGNWHGFGAGHADFGSSDFQNTIIGEATKLATDQLSAGLVADNAKLEIRQIVVEGLVAAVDSGQVILNVGAKSGVKVGDQLNVERVTREIKDPATGNVLRKMTSPVGVVKVTDVDDVSSVCSVVSGSGFKVGDAVKTITQ
;
A
#
# COMPACT_ATOMS: atom_id res chain seq x y z
N MET A 1 -16.47 39.34 37.23
CA MET A 1 -16.68 39.38 35.76
C MET A 1 -15.40 39.13 34.95
N LYS A 2 -14.20 39.62 35.34
CA LYS A 2 -12.94 39.41 34.57
C LYS A 2 -12.46 37.95 34.50
N LYS A 3 -12.70 37.10 35.51
CA LYS A 3 -12.28 35.67 35.52
C LYS A 3 -13.08 34.79 34.59
N GLY A 4 -14.39 35.10 34.37
CA GLY A 4 -15.22 34.35 33.43
C GLY A 4 -14.91 34.67 31.95
N LEU A 5 -14.51 35.91 31.66
CA LEU A 5 -14.12 36.30 30.29
C LEU A 5 -12.80 35.64 29.85
N LEU A 6 -11.83 35.53 30.78
CA LEU A 6 -10.55 34.84 30.51
C LEU A 6 -10.72 33.35 30.28
N ALA A 7 -11.63 32.68 31.01
CA ALA A 7 -11.94 31.27 30.81
C ALA A 7 -12.65 31.01 29.45
N ALA A 8 -13.55 31.91 29.06
CA ALA A 8 -14.23 31.79 27.75
C ALA A 8 -13.26 31.99 26.58
N ILE A 9 -12.31 32.93 26.67
CA ILE A 9 -11.29 33.16 25.65
C ILE A 9 -10.33 31.95 25.55
N LEU A 10 -9.96 31.31 26.67
CA LEU A 10 -9.10 30.12 26.68
C LEU A 10 -9.79 28.93 26.02
N VAL A 11 -11.09 28.71 26.28
CA VAL A 11 -11.88 27.64 25.67
C VAL A 11 -12.04 27.85 24.15
N ILE A 12 -12.24 29.09 23.71
CA ILE A 12 -12.33 29.41 22.28
C ILE A 12 -10.98 29.19 21.57
N PHE A 13 -9.86 29.50 22.23
CA PHE A 13 -8.52 29.28 21.67
C PHE A 13 -8.16 27.80 21.57
N VAL A 14 -8.57 26.96 22.54
CA VAL A 14 -8.40 25.50 22.51
C VAL A 14 -9.29 24.85 21.46
N CYS A 15 -10.53 25.32 21.25
CA CYS A 15 -11.40 24.85 20.17
C CYS A 15 -10.91 25.28 18.78
N ALA A 16 -10.29 26.44 18.61
CA ALA A 16 -9.77 26.92 17.35
C ALA A 16 -8.52 26.12 16.89
N SER A 17 -7.70 25.62 17.82
CA SER A 17 -6.55 24.78 17.51
C SER A 17 -6.94 23.35 17.06
N ALA A 18 -8.11 22.84 17.45
CA ALA A 18 -8.61 21.54 17.00
C ALA A 18 -9.16 21.54 15.55
N LEU A 19 -9.46 22.71 14.99
CA LEU A 19 -9.97 22.84 13.61
C LEU A 19 -8.87 22.94 12.53
N LEU A 20 -7.60 23.01 12.93
CA LEU A 20 -6.45 23.07 12.03
C LEU A 20 -5.79 21.71 11.75
N ALA A 21 -6.34 20.60 12.27
CA ALA A 21 -6.00 19.27 11.79
C ALA A 21 -6.52 19.12 10.37
N GLY A 22 -5.83 19.71 9.42
CA GLY A 22 -6.07 19.50 7.99
C GLY A 22 -6.09 17.99 7.76
N ALA A 23 -7.13 17.47 7.11
CA ALA A 23 -7.25 16.06 6.79
C ALA A 23 -6.01 15.68 5.95
N GLN A 24 -5.00 15.09 6.61
CA GLN A 24 -3.85 14.57 5.90
C GLN A 24 -4.35 13.53 4.90
N ARG A 25 -3.94 13.66 3.64
CA ARG A 25 -4.31 12.66 2.64
C ARG A 25 -3.77 11.30 3.08
N LYS A 26 -4.57 10.26 2.88
CA LYS A 26 -4.09 8.90 3.10
C LYS A 26 -2.92 8.60 2.16
N LYS A 27 -1.93 7.90 2.66
CA LYS A 27 -0.78 7.44 1.88
C LYS A 27 -1.25 6.44 0.84
N ARG A 28 -0.84 6.64 -0.41
CA ARG A 28 -1.23 5.77 -1.53
C ARG A 28 -0.24 4.64 -1.65
N ILE A 29 -0.75 3.42 -1.70
CA ILE A 29 0.09 2.23 -1.83
C ILE A 29 -0.41 1.34 -2.96
N ALA A 30 0.51 0.59 -3.57
CA ALA A 30 0.19 -0.54 -4.44
C ALA A 30 0.75 -1.83 -3.82
N ILE A 31 0.07 -2.94 -4.08
CA ILE A 31 0.45 -4.26 -3.58
C ILE A 31 0.76 -5.14 -4.78
N MET A 32 2.00 -5.66 -4.83
CA MET A 32 2.42 -6.61 -5.86
C MET A 32 1.93 -8.01 -5.53
N ASP A 33 1.86 -8.87 -6.55
CA ASP A 33 1.73 -10.31 -6.32
C ASP A 33 2.90 -10.82 -5.51
N PHE A 34 2.61 -11.68 -4.56
CA PHE A 34 3.65 -12.28 -3.74
C PHE A 34 4.42 -13.34 -4.55
N ASP A 35 5.74 -13.34 -4.37
CA ASP A 35 6.58 -14.43 -4.87
C ASP A 35 6.29 -15.72 -4.09
N TYR A 36 6.05 -16.82 -4.80
CA TYR A 36 5.77 -18.12 -4.21
C TYR A 36 6.66 -19.24 -4.75
N ALA A 37 7.76 -18.88 -5.42
CA ALA A 37 8.68 -19.85 -6.02
C ALA A 37 9.16 -20.92 -5.03
N THR A 38 9.42 -20.51 -3.78
CA THR A 38 9.89 -21.41 -2.70
C THR A 38 8.86 -22.48 -2.34
N VAL A 39 7.58 -22.18 -2.45
CA VAL A 39 6.47 -23.05 -2.03
C VAL A 39 5.62 -23.56 -3.21
N HIS A 40 6.06 -23.32 -4.44
CA HIS A 40 5.34 -23.67 -5.66
C HIS A 40 4.94 -25.16 -5.72
N SER A 41 5.90 -26.07 -5.45
CA SER A 41 5.64 -27.51 -5.46
C SER A 41 4.63 -27.95 -4.38
N SER A 42 4.70 -27.36 -3.19
CA SER A 42 3.76 -27.65 -2.11
C SER A 42 2.35 -27.15 -2.46
N SER A 43 2.24 -25.95 -3.00
CA SER A 43 0.98 -25.38 -3.46
C SER A 43 0.35 -26.23 -4.57
N ALA A 44 1.11 -26.61 -5.60
CA ALA A 44 0.63 -27.46 -6.68
C ALA A 44 0.17 -28.85 -6.17
N ALA A 45 0.85 -29.42 -5.18
CA ALA A 45 0.46 -30.68 -4.56
C ALA A 45 -0.86 -30.58 -3.78
N ILE A 46 -1.10 -29.46 -3.10
CA ILE A 46 -2.32 -29.20 -2.32
C ILE A 46 -3.53 -29.02 -3.24
N PHE A 47 -3.39 -28.20 -4.27
CA PHE A 47 -4.51 -27.87 -5.18
C PHE A 47 -4.67 -28.86 -6.33
N GLY A 48 -3.68 -29.73 -6.59
CA GLY A 48 -3.68 -30.65 -7.72
C GLY A 48 -3.48 -29.96 -9.07
N GLN A 49 -3.19 -28.67 -9.07
CA GLN A 49 -2.92 -27.84 -10.26
C GLN A 49 -2.07 -26.63 -9.88
N ASP A 50 -1.46 -25.99 -10.88
CA ASP A 50 -0.70 -24.76 -10.69
C ASP A 50 -1.67 -23.57 -10.53
N ILE A 51 -1.71 -23.02 -9.32
CA ILE A 51 -2.53 -21.86 -8.96
C ILE A 51 -1.59 -20.75 -8.49
N ASP A 52 -1.82 -19.54 -8.99
CA ASP A 52 -1.09 -18.35 -8.51
C ASP A 52 -1.58 -17.95 -7.10
N ILE A 53 -0.99 -18.60 -6.09
CA ILE A 53 -1.28 -18.29 -4.67
C ILE A 53 -0.75 -16.90 -4.27
N GLY A 54 0.27 -16.40 -4.98
CA GLY A 54 0.83 -15.08 -4.73
C GLY A 54 -0.18 -13.98 -5.03
N LYS A 55 -0.94 -14.15 -6.11
CA LYS A 55 -2.06 -13.26 -6.46
C LYS A 55 -3.18 -13.35 -5.44
N GLY A 56 -3.59 -14.57 -5.08
CA GLY A 56 -4.68 -14.77 -4.11
C GLY A 56 -4.41 -14.14 -2.74
N ILE A 57 -3.18 -14.26 -2.25
CA ILE A 57 -2.76 -13.64 -0.98
C ILE A 57 -2.68 -12.11 -1.10
N ALA A 58 -2.20 -11.59 -2.24
CA ALA A 58 -2.22 -10.14 -2.48
C ALA A 58 -3.64 -9.56 -2.47
N ASP A 59 -4.61 -10.27 -3.08
CA ASP A 59 -6.02 -9.85 -3.10
C ASP A 59 -6.63 -9.83 -1.68
N LEU A 60 -6.33 -10.83 -0.82
CA LEU A 60 -6.75 -10.82 0.58
C LEU A 60 -6.14 -9.64 1.35
N LEU A 61 -4.86 -9.35 1.13
CA LEU A 61 -4.18 -8.23 1.78
C LEU A 61 -4.75 -6.88 1.33
N VAL A 62 -5.11 -6.74 0.05
CA VAL A 62 -5.82 -5.56 -0.47
C VAL A 62 -7.12 -5.35 0.29
N ASP A 63 -7.93 -6.41 0.43
CA ASP A 63 -9.20 -6.35 1.15
C ASP A 63 -9.02 -5.93 2.61
N ASP A 64 -8.04 -6.48 3.31
CA ASP A 64 -7.78 -6.18 4.72
C ASP A 64 -7.32 -4.71 4.89
N LEU A 65 -6.39 -4.22 4.07
CA LEU A 65 -5.88 -2.85 4.15
C LEU A 65 -6.91 -1.80 3.70
N VAL A 66 -7.79 -2.13 2.75
CA VAL A 66 -8.91 -1.26 2.35
C VAL A 66 -9.94 -1.15 3.48
N LYS A 67 -10.28 -2.28 4.15
CA LYS A 67 -11.19 -2.30 5.30
C LYS A 67 -10.63 -1.55 6.50
N ASP A 68 -9.34 -1.68 6.79
CA ASP A 68 -8.65 -0.92 7.83
C ASP A 68 -8.69 0.59 7.57
N GLY A 69 -8.51 1.00 6.32
CA GLY A 69 -8.65 2.38 5.88
C GLY A 69 -7.48 3.31 6.20
N THR A 70 -6.36 2.81 6.71
CA THR A 70 -5.12 3.57 6.96
C THR A 70 -4.49 4.03 5.66
N TYR A 71 -4.52 3.19 4.63
CA TYR A 71 -3.96 3.46 3.32
C TYR A 71 -5.03 3.75 2.27
N SER A 72 -4.62 4.39 1.19
CA SER A 72 -5.36 4.46 -0.07
C SER A 72 -4.74 3.44 -1.03
N VAL A 73 -5.36 2.28 -1.18
CA VAL A 73 -4.85 1.18 -2.02
C VAL A 73 -5.22 1.42 -3.48
N ILE A 74 -4.28 1.23 -4.39
CA ILE A 74 -4.49 1.37 -5.83
C ILE A 74 -5.17 0.13 -6.39
N GLU A 75 -6.12 0.35 -7.27
CA GLU A 75 -6.87 -0.70 -7.98
C GLU A 75 -5.94 -1.65 -8.74
N ARG A 76 -6.13 -2.95 -8.54
CA ARG A 76 -5.32 -4.01 -9.14
C ARG A 76 -5.26 -3.96 -10.67
N LYS A 77 -6.36 -3.65 -11.34
CA LYS A 77 -6.40 -3.56 -12.80
C LYS A 77 -5.43 -2.52 -13.36
N ALA A 78 -5.19 -1.43 -12.62
CA ALA A 78 -4.21 -0.42 -13.01
C ALA A 78 -2.78 -0.97 -12.91
N LEU A 79 -2.51 -1.77 -11.89
CA LEU A 79 -1.24 -2.46 -11.70
C LEU A 79 -1.01 -3.51 -12.80
N ASP A 80 -1.98 -4.40 -13.04
CA ASP A 80 -1.87 -5.47 -14.04
C ASP A 80 -1.56 -4.93 -15.45
N LYS A 81 -2.16 -3.79 -15.82
CA LYS A 81 -1.89 -3.13 -17.10
C LYS A 81 -0.42 -2.70 -17.24
N ILE A 82 0.14 -2.09 -16.19
CA ILE A 82 1.54 -1.63 -16.18
C ILE A 82 2.49 -2.83 -16.19
N LEU A 83 2.20 -3.87 -15.42
CA LEU A 83 3.01 -5.10 -15.37
C LEU A 83 3.08 -5.77 -16.75
N ALA A 84 1.94 -5.87 -17.45
CA ALA A 84 1.88 -6.43 -18.80
C ALA A 84 2.71 -5.62 -19.81
N GLU A 85 2.68 -4.28 -19.75
CA GLU A 85 3.46 -3.39 -20.62
C GLU A 85 4.97 -3.48 -20.35
N GLN A 86 5.40 -3.84 -19.14
CA GLN A 86 6.81 -3.91 -18.73
C GLN A 86 7.42 -5.32 -18.84
N ASN A 87 6.69 -6.32 -19.35
CA ASN A 87 7.13 -7.72 -19.38
C ASN A 87 7.62 -8.23 -18.01
N PHE A 88 6.89 -7.86 -16.96
CA PHE A 88 7.25 -8.18 -15.58
C PHE A 88 7.14 -9.69 -15.33
N SER A 89 8.20 -10.30 -14.82
CA SER A 89 8.27 -11.74 -14.57
C SER A 89 7.97 -12.09 -13.10
N ASN A 90 7.66 -13.35 -12.84
CA ASN A 90 7.45 -13.84 -11.47
C ASN A 90 8.68 -13.62 -10.57
N SER A 91 9.89 -13.69 -11.13
CA SER A 91 11.14 -13.46 -10.38
C SER A 91 11.32 -12.01 -9.92
N ASP A 92 10.59 -11.05 -10.53
CA ASP A 92 10.68 -9.63 -10.18
C ASP A 92 9.73 -9.22 -9.04
N ARG A 93 8.79 -10.11 -8.66
CA ARG A 93 7.72 -9.82 -7.67
C ARG A 93 8.24 -9.38 -6.31
N ALA A 94 9.37 -9.92 -5.87
CA ALA A 94 10.00 -9.59 -4.60
C ALA A 94 11.17 -8.61 -4.71
N ASN A 95 11.42 -8.03 -5.89
CA ASN A 95 12.55 -7.12 -6.12
C ASN A 95 12.17 -5.66 -5.80
N PRO A 96 12.75 -5.03 -4.76
CA PRO A 96 12.40 -3.66 -4.37
C PRO A 96 12.69 -2.61 -5.46
N ALA A 97 13.77 -2.76 -6.24
CA ALA A 97 14.13 -1.78 -7.27
C ALA A 97 13.14 -1.80 -8.44
N SER A 98 12.71 -2.99 -8.89
CA SER A 98 11.66 -3.15 -9.90
C SER A 98 10.34 -2.59 -9.40
N ALA A 99 9.98 -2.87 -8.16
CA ALA A 99 8.78 -2.38 -7.50
C ALA A 99 8.75 -0.85 -7.40
N ALA A 100 9.84 -0.21 -6.98
CA ALA A 100 9.94 1.25 -6.90
C ALA A 100 9.68 1.91 -8.27
N LYS A 101 10.22 1.35 -9.35
CA LYS A 101 9.98 1.85 -10.72
C LYS A 101 8.50 1.78 -11.10
N ILE A 102 7.83 0.67 -10.79
CA ILE A 102 6.39 0.49 -11.04
C ILE A 102 5.58 1.46 -10.18
N GLY A 103 5.94 1.62 -8.92
CA GLY A 103 5.30 2.55 -7.99
C GLY A 103 5.33 4.00 -8.49
N LYS A 104 6.45 4.44 -9.07
CA LYS A 104 6.56 5.77 -9.71
C LYS A 104 5.58 5.94 -10.86
N MET A 105 5.42 4.93 -11.69
CA MET A 105 4.48 4.95 -12.82
C MET A 105 3.02 4.99 -12.36
N LEU A 106 2.70 4.34 -11.23
CA LEU A 106 1.37 4.36 -10.59
C LEU A 106 1.10 5.65 -9.81
N GLY A 107 2.13 6.43 -9.50
CA GLY A 107 2.03 7.63 -8.67
C GLY A 107 1.58 7.32 -7.24
N VAL A 108 2.06 6.21 -6.67
CA VAL A 108 1.86 5.85 -5.26
C VAL A 108 2.97 6.43 -4.37
N ASP A 109 2.81 6.37 -3.07
CA ASP A 109 3.83 6.82 -2.12
C ASP A 109 4.77 5.67 -1.75
N ALA A 110 4.25 4.44 -1.70
CA ALA A 110 5.04 3.23 -1.48
C ALA A 110 4.42 2.03 -2.21
N ILE A 111 5.20 0.97 -2.33
CA ILE A 111 4.77 -0.30 -2.89
C ILE A 111 5.08 -1.43 -1.92
N ILE A 112 4.15 -2.37 -1.79
CA ILE A 112 4.33 -3.56 -0.98
C ILE A 112 4.76 -4.71 -1.89
N VAL A 113 5.89 -5.31 -1.57
CA VAL A 113 6.42 -6.52 -2.20
C VAL A 113 6.58 -7.61 -1.16
N GLY A 114 6.34 -8.84 -1.52
CA GLY A 114 6.42 -9.92 -0.56
C GLY A 114 6.67 -11.29 -1.16
N SER A 115 6.88 -12.24 -0.29
CA SER A 115 7.06 -13.65 -0.63
C SER A 115 6.33 -14.55 0.36
N ILE A 116 5.86 -15.68 -0.15
CA ILE A 116 5.27 -16.76 0.64
C ILE A 116 6.40 -17.71 1.02
N THR A 117 6.71 -17.75 2.29
CA THR A 117 7.85 -18.51 2.83
C THR A 117 7.48 -19.92 3.27
N GLN A 118 6.20 -20.13 3.62
CA GLN A 118 5.65 -21.42 4.01
C GLN A 118 4.22 -21.54 3.48
N PHE A 119 3.91 -22.68 2.88
CA PHE A 119 2.54 -22.99 2.43
C PHE A 119 2.39 -24.51 2.35
N GLY A 120 1.69 -25.10 3.31
CA GLY A 120 1.55 -26.54 3.33
C GLY A 120 1.05 -27.11 4.63
N ASP A 121 1.18 -28.43 4.74
CA ASP A 121 0.80 -29.19 5.92
C ASP A 121 2.00 -29.78 6.66
N GLU A 122 1.86 -29.88 7.96
CA GLU A 122 2.66 -30.72 8.80
C GLU A 122 1.81 -31.90 9.28
N THR A 123 1.86 -33.02 8.54
CA THR A 123 1.15 -34.22 8.94
C THR A 123 1.96 -34.96 10.00
N GLN A 124 1.66 -34.76 11.26
CA GLN A 124 2.19 -35.57 12.35
C GLN A 124 1.47 -36.93 12.38
N ASN A 125 2.04 -37.91 11.69
CA ASN A 125 1.70 -39.30 11.92
C ASN A 125 2.35 -39.76 13.25
N ARG A 126 1.67 -39.55 14.37
CA ARG A 126 2.00 -40.27 15.60
C ARG A 126 1.47 -41.69 15.48
N ASN A 127 2.21 -42.52 14.81
CA ASN A 127 2.13 -43.95 15.01
C ASN A 127 2.63 -44.22 16.44
N ILE A 128 1.71 -44.34 17.37
CA ILE A 128 2.01 -45.05 18.63
C ILE A 128 2.07 -46.52 18.22
N GLY A 129 3.23 -46.91 17.64
CA GLY A 129 3.59 -48.27 17.39
C GLY A 129 3.87 -48.95 18.74
N GLY A 130 2.90 -49.54 19.31
CA GLY A 130 3.12 -50.60 20.30
C GLY A 130 3.82 -51.72 19.57
N ALA A 131 5.06 -52.03 19.97
CA ALA A 131 5.69 -53.30 19.71
C ALA A 131 4.83 -54.40 20.37
N GLY A 132 3.96 -55.00 19.58
CA GLY A 132 3.12 -56.12 20.00
C GLY A 132 3.43 -57.31 19.11
N GLY A 133 4.08 -58.29 19.69
CA GLY A 133 4.34 -59.56 19.05
C GLY A 133 3.06 -60.22 18.53
N ASN A 134 3.20 -60.93 17.42
CA ASN A 134 2.20 -61.81 16.86
C ASN A 134 1.63 -62.75 17.93
N TRP A 135 0.39 -62.55 18.33
CA TRP A 135 -0.43 -63.60 18.90
C TRP A 135 -1.87 -63.44 18.42
N HIS A 136 -2.24 -64.46 17.65
CA HIS A 136 -3.61 -64.87 17.27
C HIS A 136 -4.76 -63.85 17.45
N GLY A 137 -5.19 -63.22 16.32
CA GLY A 137 -6.60 -63.23 15.96
C GLY A 137 -7.53 -62.31 16.72
N PHE A 138 -7.10 -61.11 17.15
CA PHE A 138 -8.03 -59.99 17.39
C PHE A 138 -7.37 -58.70 16.95
N GLY A 139 -7.81 -58.20 15.80
CA GLY A 139 -7.42 -56.87 15.29
C GLY A 139 -7.91 -55.77 16.23
N ALA A 140 -7.12 -55.40 17.20
CA ALA A 140 -7.30 -54.14 17.90
C ALA A 140 -6.91 -53.04 16.86
N GLY A 141 -7.94 -52.50 16.17
CA GLY A 141 -7.80 -51.34 15.30
C GLY A 141 -7.17 -50.22 16.13
N GLY A 142 -5.90 -49.90 15.87
CA GLY A 142 -5.26 -48.74 16.44
C GLY A 142 -5.99 -47.50 15.98
N PHE A 143 -6.66 -46.81 16.89
CA PHE A 143 -7.24 -45.50 16.65
C PHE A 143 -6.13 -44.49 16.48
N GLY A 144 -5.54 -44.44 15.28
CA GLY A 144 -4.61 -43.41 14.89
C GLY A 144 -5.35 -42.08 14.72
N HIS A 145 -5.26 -41.22 15.68
CA HIS A 145 -5.75 -39.84 15.49
C HIS A 145 -4.80 -39.12 14.52
N LYS A 146 -5.21 -39.04 13.27
CA LYS A 146 -4.51 -38.27 12.24
C LYS A 146 -4.86 -36.79 12.46
N LYS A 147 -3.93 -36.00 12.95
CA LYS A 147 -4.09 -34.55 13.08
C LYS A 147 -3.40 -33.88 11.88
N THR A 148 -4.17 -33.20 11.06
CA THR A 148 -3.66 -32.40 9.95
C THR A 148 -3.50 -30.96 10.44
N LYS A 149 -2.32 -30.37 10.22
CA LYS A 149 -1.98 -29.00 10.57
C LYS A 149 -1.55 -28.27 9.31
N ALA A 150 -2.21 -27.16 8.99
CA ALA A 150 -1.79 -26.24 7.92
C ALA A 150 -0.92 -25.13 8.50
N ILE A 151 0.10 -24.73 7.77
CA ILE A 151 0.99 -23.62 8.12
C ILE A 151 1.14 -22.74 6.88
N VAL A 152 0.93 -21.43 7.07
CA VAL A 152 1.17 -20.39 6.06
C VAL A 152 2.08 -19.34 6.66
N GLY A 153 3.17 -19.03 5.99
CA GLY A 153 4.10 -17.97 6.35
C GLY A 153 4.27 -17.00 5.19
N ILE A 154 4.17 -15.71 5.46
CA ILE A 154 4.22 -14.64 4.48
C ILE A 154 5.15 -13.57 5.02
N SER A 155 6.03 -13.02 4.18
CA SER A 155 6.85 -11.86 4.52
C SER A 155 6.64 -10.77 3.49
N ALA A 156 6.47 -9.52 3.93
CA ALA A 156 6.30 -8.38 3.05
C ALA A 156 7.19 -7.21 3.47
N ARG A 157 7.54 -6.39 2.50
CA ARG A 157 8.36 -5.18 2.66
C ARG A 157 7.60 -3.99 2.12
N LEU A 158 7.59 -2.92 2.88
CA LEU A 158 7.12 -1.61 2.45
C LEU A 158 8.30 -0.85 1.83
N VAL A 159 8.24 -0.58 0.54
CA VAL A 159 9.34 0.01 -0.24
C VAL A 159 8.95 1.43 -0.65
N ASP A 160 9.80 2.39 -0.32
CA ASP A 160 9.70 3.77 -0.82
C ASP A 160 9.97 3.80 -2.32
N ILE A 161 9.13 4.51 -3.06
CA ILE A 161 9.25 4.54 -4.54
C ILE A 161 10.32 5.50 -5.06
N ASP A 162 10.73 6.47 -4.27
CA ASP A 162 11.70 7.48 -4.68
C ASP A 162 13.14 7.02 -4.44
N THR A 163 13.39 6.44 -3.27
CA THR A 163 14.71 5.96 -2.85
C THR A 163 14.92 4.48 -3.14
N GLY A 164 13.85 3.68 -3.21
CA GLY A 164 13.91 2.22 -3.27
C GLY A 164 14.27 1.59 -1.92
N GLU A 165 14.27 2.38 -0.84
CA GLU A 165 14.57 1.89 0.50
C GLU A 165 13.41 1.07 1.07
N ILE A 166 13.76 0.07 1.89
CA ILE A 166 12.79 -0.72 2.65
C ILE A 166 12.50 0.03 3.95
N LEU A 167 11.32 0.63 4.03
CA LEU A 167 10.87 1.39 5.20
C LEU A 167 10.38 0.51 6.35
N GLY A 168 9.88 -0.67 6.01
CA GLY A 168 9.35 -1.60 6.98
C GLY A 168 9.30 -3.02 6.46
N VAL A 169 9.31 -3.96 7.39
CA VAL A 169 9.13 -5.40 7.11
C VAL A 169 8.06 -5.91 8.05
N ALA A 170 7.09 -6.61 7.49
CA ALA A 170 6.03 -7.26 8.25
C ALA A 170 6.00 -8.75 7.87
N ASP A 171 5.79 -9.57 8.88
CA ASP A 171 5.65 -11.01 8.71
C ASP A 171 4.27 -11.44 9.23
N GLY A 172 3.67 -12.41 8.52
CA GLY A 172 2.45 -13.05 8.92
C GLY A 172 2.61 -14.55 8.99
N LYS A 173 2.18 -15.16 10.08
CA LYS A 173 2.16 -16.61 10.24
C LYS A 173 0.81 -17.06 10.71
N GLY A 174 0.20 -17.96 9.97
CA GLY A 174 -1.06 -18.60 10.34
C GLY A 174 -0.91 -20.10 10.46
N GLU A 175 -1.52 -20.66 11.48
CA GLU A 175 -1.59 -22.08 11.73
C GLU A 175 -3.01 -22.49 12.02
N SER A 176 -3.50 -23.52 11.36
CA SER A 176 -4.78 -24.15 11.66
C SER A 176 -4.64 -25.66 11.71
N SER A 177 -5.41 -26.30 12.58
CA SER A 177 -5.35 -27.77 12.69
C SER A 177 -6.70 -28.36 13.02
N ARG A 178 -7.04 -29.45 12.31
CA ARG A 178 -8.26 -30.25 12.57
C ARG A 178 -7.94 -31.72 12.67
N SER A 179 -8.71 -32.43 13.47
CA SER A 179 -8.64 -33.88 13.62
C SER A 179 -9.43 -34.51 12.48
N SER A 180 -8.82 -35.50 11.79
CA SER A 180 -9.47 -36.34 10.77
C SER A 180 -9.95 -35.65 9.47
N THR A 181 -9.39 -34.52 9.09
CA THR A 181 -9.76 -33.80 7.86
C THR A 181 -8.55 -33.59 6.95
N SER A 182 -8.76 -33.53 5.64
CA SER A 182 -7.73 -33.09 4.69
C SER A 182 -7.56 -31.56 4.74
N LEU A 183 -6.47 -31.03 4.19
CA LEU A 183 -6.21 -29.58 4.14
C LEU A 183 -7.32 -28.75 3.51
N LEU A 184 -8.01 -29.32 2.53
CA LEU A 184 -9.09 -28.69 1.77
C LEU A 184 -10.50 -29.14 2.20
N GLY A 185 -10.64 -29.85 3.33
CA GLY A 185 -11.93 -30.37 3.77
C GLY A 185 -12.15 -31.84 3.45
N GLY A 186 -13.17 -32.49 4.03
CA GLY A 186 -13.40 -33.93 3.93
C GLY A 186 -13.76 -34.39 2.51
N GLY A 187 -12.89 -35.21 1.95
CA GLY A 187 -13.24 -36.31 1.01
C GLY A 187 -13.96 -36.02 -0.31
N GLY A 188 -14.07 -34.78 -0.75
CA GLY A 188 -14.65 -34.46 -2.05
C GLY A 188 -13.64 -33.90 -3.03
N ASN A 189 -13.67 -34.34 -4.27
CA ASN A 189 -12.92 -33.67 -5.34
C ASN A 189 -13.31 -32.18 -5.35
N TRP A 190 -12.33 -31.32 -5.13
CA TRP A 190 -12.52 -29.86 -5.20
C TRP A 190 -12.73 -29.44 -6.67
N HIS A 191 -13.95 -29.60 -7.16
CA HIS A 191 -14.35 -29.11 -8.47
C HIS A 191 -14.69 -27.61 -8.50
N GLY A 192 -14.48 -26.88 -7.41
CA GLY A 192 -14.80 -25.46 -7.29
C GLY A 192 -13.75 -24.49 -7.82
N PHE A 193 -12.54 -24.97 -8.13
CA PHE A 193 -11.52 -24.14 -8.77
C PHE A 193 -11.60 -24.32 -10.29
N GLY A 194 -12.24 -23.40 -10.98
CA GLY A 194 -12.15 -23.28 -12.42
C GLY A 194 -10.68 -23.13 -12.83
N ALA A 195 -10.29 -23.66 -13.98
CA ALA A 195 -8.93 -23.69 -14.47
C ALA A 195 -8.22 -22.32 -14.28
N GLY A 196 -7.24 -22.27 -13.36
CA GLY A 196 -6.32 -21.17 -13.20
C GLY A 196 -6.68 -20.08 -12.16
N HIS A 197 -7.84 -20.11 -11.50
CA HIS A 197 -8.22 -19.11 -10.50
C HIS A 197 -8.79 -19.76 -9.25
N ALA A 198 -8.05 -19.67 -8.13
CA ALA A 198 -8.58 -19.94 -6.80
C ALA A 198 -9.11 -18.62 -6.23
N ASP A 199 -10.39 -18.56 -5.89
CA ASP A 199 -10.96 -17.44 -5.17
C ASP A 199 -10.66 -17.59 -3.67
N PHE A 200 -9.55 -17.00 -3.24
CA PHE A 200 -9.10 -17.00 -1.85
C PHE A 200 -10.06 -16.19 -0.94
N GLY A 201 -10.85 -15.29 -1.52
CA GLY A 201 -11.88 -14.53 -0.82
C GLY A 201 -13.17 -15.34 -0.57
N SER A 202 -13.35 -16.49 -1.25
CA SER A 202 -14.56 -17.28 -1.10
C SER A 202 -14.70 -17.91 0.30
N SER A 203 -15.94 -17.99 0.80
CA SER A 203 -16.24 -18.68 2.06
C SER A 203 -15.80 -20.14 2.03
N ASP A 204 -15.87 -20.77 0.86
CA ASP A 204 -15.51 -22.18 0.69
C ASP A 204 -14.01 -22.40 0.92
N PHE A 205 -13.16 -21.53 0.40
CA PHE A 205 -11.74 -21.59 0.67
C PHE A 205 -11.41 -21.22 2.11
N GLN A 206 -11.97 -20.14 2.64
CA GLN A 206 -11.72 -19.67 4.00
C GLN A 206 -12.14 -20.68 5.08
N ASN A 207 -13.12 -21.52 4.80
CA ASN A 207 -13.55 -22.60 5.69
C ASN A 207 -12.64 -23.84 5.65
N THR A 208 -11.67 -23.91 4.77
CA THR A 208 -10.65 -24.97 4.75
C THR A 208 -9.57 -24.71 5.79
N ILE A 209 -8.81 -25.74 6.15
CA ILE A 209 -7.71 -25.62 7.13
C ILE A 209 -6.61 -24.69 6.56
N ILE A 210 -6.30 -24.82 5.28
CA ILE A 210 -5.28 -23.99 4.63
C ILE A 210 -5.79 -22.54 4.44
N GLY A 211 -7.08 -22.37 4.14
CA GLY A 211 -7.70 -21.05 4.02
C GLY A 211 -7.74 -20.29 5.36
N GLU A 212 -8.08 -20.98 6.44
CA GLU A 212 -8.02 -20.41 7.80
C GLU A 212 -6.59 -20.00 8.19
N ALA A 213 -5.59 -20.85 7.91
CA ALA A 213 -4.20 -20.51 8.14
C ALA A 213 -3.74 -19.32 7.26
N THR A 214 -4.20 -19.26 5.99
CA THR A 214 -3.90 -18.15 5.09
C THR A 214 -4.48 -16.84 5.64
N LYS A 215 -5.75 -16.85 6.08
CA LYS A 215 -6.38 -15.66 6.64
C LYS A 215 -5.66 -15.16 7.90
N LEU A 216 -5.32 -16.06 8.82
CA LEU A 216 -4.55 -15.68 10.03
C LEU A 216 -3.20 -15.05 9.68
N ALA A 217 -2.52 -15.57 8.65
CA ALA A 217 -1.25 -15.01 8.18
C ALA A 217 -1.45 -13.62 7.56
N THR A 218 -2.48 -13.42 6.71
CA THR A 218 -2.75 -12.11 6.09
C THR A 218 -3.22 -11.08 7.11
N ASP A 219 -4.05 -11.46 8.10
CA ASP A 219 -4.48 -10.56 9.18
C ASP A 219 -3.27 -10.06 9.99
N GLN A 220 -2.34 -10.95 10.34
CA GLN A 220 -1.13 -10.57 11.08
C GLN A 220 -0.22 -9.68 10.23
N LEU A 221 -0.03 -10.02 8.95
CA LEU A 221 0.75 -9.22 8.01
C LEU A 221 0.18 -7.80 7.85
N SER A 222 -1.13 -7.71 7.64
CA SER A 222 -1.87 -6.43 7.52
C SER A 222 -1.66 -5.56 8.75
N ALA A 223 -1.82 -6.11 9.95
CA ALA A 223 -1.59 -5.39 11.20
C ALA A 223 -0.16 -4.85 11.31
N GLY A 224 0.84 -5.62 10.89
CA GLY A 224 2.25 -5.18 10.84
C GLY A 224 2.46 -4.01 9.86
N LEU A 225 1.89 -4.10 8.67
CA LEU A 225 1.99 -3.04 7.66
C LEU A 225 1.26 -1.76 8.09
N VAL A 226 0.13 -1.87 8.77
CA VAL A 226 -0.60 -0.73 9.35
C VAL A 226 0.24 -0.04 10.43
N ALA A 227 0.92 -0.81 11.29
CA ALA A 227 1.83 -0.26 12.29
C ALA A 227 3.02 0.49 11.66
N ASP A 228 3.49 0.04 10.50
CA ASP A 228 4.59 0.67 9.76
C ASP A 228 4.17 1.94 8.99
N ASN A 229 2.88 2.27 8.97
CA ASN A 229 2.38 3.47 8.29
C ASN A 229 3.10 4.76 8.74
N ALA A 230 3.49 4.88 10.00
CA ALA A 230 4.20 6.07 10.51
C ALA A 230 5.57 6.28 9.84
N LYS A 231 6.21 5.22 9.35
CA LYS A 231 7.54 5.26 8.69
C LYS A 231 7.46 5.78 7.26
N LEU A 232 6.28 5.74 6.63
CA LEU A 232 6.06 6.22 5.28
C LEU A 232 5.74 7.71 5.33
N GLU A 233 6.54 8.52 4.67
CA GLU A 233 6.26 9.94 4.51
C GLU A 233 5.22 10.17 3.41
N ILE A 234 4.34 11.15 3.61
CA ILE A 234 3.40 11.54 2.57
C ILE A 234 4.18 12.31 1.50
N ARG A 235 4.22 11.79 0.31
CA ARG A 235 4.83 12.49 -0.81
C ARG A 235 4.10 13.82 -1.04
N GLN A 236 4.79 14.90 -0.80
CA GLN A 236 4.32 16.21 -1.20
C GLN A 236 4.59 16.33 -2.72
N ILE A 237 3.52 16.46 -3.50
CA ILE A 237 3.66 16.79 -4.91
C ILE A 237 4.14 18.24 -4.95
N VAL A 238 5.42 18.42 -5.22
CA VAL A 238 5.97 19.77 -5.41
C VAL A 238 5.51 20.23 -6.78
N VAL A 239 4.46 21.05 -6.78
CA VAL A 239 4.02 21.76 -7.99
C VAL A 239 4.93 22.96 -8.15
N GLU A 240 5.62 23.03 -9.28
CA GLU A 240 6.37 24.22 -9.70
C GLU A 240 5.77 24.75 -10.99
N GLY A 241 5.44 26.04 -10.97
CA GLY A 241 4.84 26.71 -12.11
C GLY A 241 5.10 28.21 -12.09
N LEU A 242 4.46 28.90 -13.01
CA LEU A 242 4.54 30.37 -13.13
C LEU A 242 3.13 30.97 -13.18
N VAL A 243 3.02 32.19 -12.73
CA VAL A 243 1.84 33.04 -13.00
C VAL A 243 1.81 33.33 -14.50
N ALA A 244 0.76 32.87 -15.17
CA ALA A 244 0.54 33.06 -16.60
C ALA A 244 -0.23 34.37 -16.89
N ALA A 245 -1.21 34.72 -16.03
CA ALA A 245 -1.98 35.95 -16.13
C ALA A 245 -2.46 36.40 -14.76
N VAL A 246 -2.74 37.68 -14.63
CA VAL A 246 -3.45 38.27 -13.48
C VAL A 246 -4.57 39.13 -14.04
N ASP A 247 -5.83 38.75 -13.75
CA ASP A 247 -6.99 39.44 -14.24
C ASP A 247 -8.07 39.54 -13.16
N SER A 248 -8.64 40.71 -12.98
CA SER A 248 -9.81 41.00 -12.12
C SER A 248 -9.70 40.40 -10.70
N GLY A 249 -8.47 40.35 -10.15
CA GLY A 249 -8.20 39.78 -8.80
C GLY A 249 -8.02 38.27 -8.77
N GLN A 250 -8.02 37.60 -9.91
CA GLN A 250 -7.69 36.21 -10.07
C GLN A 250 -6.25 36.03 -10.60
N VAL A 251 -5.61 34.95 -10.22
CA VAL A 251 -4.27 34.58 -10.68
C VAL A 251 -4.38 33.28 -11.46
N ILE A 252 -3.97 33.32 -12.73
CA ILE A 252 -3.98 32.15 -13.61
C ILE A 252 -2.55 31.58 -13.65
N LEU A 253 -2.45 30.26 -13.44
CA LEU A 253 -1.18 29.54 -13.40
C LEU A 253 -1.04 28.66 -14.64
N ASN A 254 0.21 28.43 -15.09
CA ASN A 254 0.55 27.52 -16.20
C ASN A 254 0.71 26.05 -15.73
N VAL A 255 0.10 25.68 -14.61
CA VAL A 255 0.10 24.34 -14.05
C VAL A 255 -1.32 23.93 -13.72
N GLY A 256 -1.67 22.69 -14.04
CA GLY A 256 -3.02 22.15 -13.88
C GLY A 256 -3.01 20.72 -13.37
N ALA A 257 -4.08 19.96 -13.67
CA ALA A 257 -4.28 18.59 -13.20
C ALA A 257 -3.12 17.64 -13.56
N LYS A 258 -2.52 17.79 -14.74
CA LYS A 258 -1.34 17.00 -15.16
C LYS A 258 -0.11 17.22 -14.29
N SER A 259 0.00 18.38 -13.65
CA SER A 259 1.05 18.71 -12.68
C SER A 259 0.67 18.36 -11.24
N GLY A 260 -0.48 17.73 -11.03
CA GLY A 260 -0.95 17.32 -9.71
C GLY A 260 -1.73 18.40 -8.93
N VAL A 261 -2.02 19.54 -9.55
CA VAL A 261 -2.82 20.61 -8.94
C VAL A 261 -4.28 20.17 -8.80
N LYS A 262 -4.90 20.50 -7.68
CA LYS A 262 -6.31 20.22 -7.38
C LYS A 262 -7.03 21.46 -6.88
N VAL A 263 -8.34 21.53 -7.12
CA VAL A 263 -9.18 22.56 -6.52
C VAL A 263 -9.07 22.51 -4.99
N GLY A 264 -8.82 23.66 -4.40
CA GLY A 264 -8.60 23.82 -2.95
C GLY A 264 -7.15 23.90 -2.52
N ASP A 265 -6.18 23.49 -3.36
CA ASP A 265 -4.75 23.59 -3.07
C ASP A 265 -4.35 25.04 -2.81
N GLN A 266 -3.43 25.22 -1.87
CA GLN A 266 -2.81 26.54 -1.62
C GLN A 266 -1.37 26.50 -2.12
N LEU A 267 -1.00 27.56 -2.83
CA LEU A 267 0.32 27.68 -3.47
C LEU A 267 0.97 29.00 -3.07
N ASN A 268 2.27 28.94 -2.75
CA ASN A 268 3.08 30.13 -2.53
C ASN A 268 3.46 30.75 -3.88
N VAL A 269 3.36 32.06 -3.97
CA VAL A 269 3.84 32.83 -5.11
C VAL A 269 5.07 33.63 -4.68
N GLU A 270 6.15 33.45 -5.43
CA GLU A 270 7.45 34.04 -5.15
C GLU A 270 7.97 34.77 -6.38
N ARG A 271 8.62 35.90 -6.20
CA ARG A 271 9.28 36.63 -7.27
C ARG A 271 10.77 36.39 -7.26
N VAL A 272 11.32 35.97 -8.39
CA VAL A 272 12.76 35.85 -8.57
C VAL A 272 13.37 37.25 -8.57
N THR A 273 14.19 37.54 -7.59
CA THR A 273 14.88 38.84 -7.43
C THR A 273 16.28 38.83 -7.99
N ARG A 274 16.95 37.68 -7.97
CA ARG A 274 18.33 37.51 -8.45
C ARG A 274 18.62 36.07 -8.82
N GLU A 275 19.32 35.89 -9.91
CA GLU A 275 19.92 34.59 -10.30
C GLU A 275 21.42 34.58 -9.98
N ILE A 276 21.87 33.52 -9.28
CA ILE A 276 23.25 33.24 -9.02
C ILE A 276 23.69 32.21 -10.04
N LYS A 277 24.67 32.60 -10.87
CA LYS A 277 25.21 31.73 -11.94
C LYS A 277 26.59 31.21 -11.56
N ASP A 278 26.90 30.01 -12.00
CA ASP A 278 28.21 29.42 -11.90
C ASP A 278 29.18 30.23 -12.82
N PRO A 279 30.25 30.78 -12.24
CA PRO A 279 31.18 31.58 -13.01
C PRO A 279 31.96 30.78 -14.09
N ALA A 280 32.05 29.45 -13.91
CA ALA A 280 32.77 28.58 -14.85
C ALA A 280 31.88 28.11 -16.01
N THR A 281 30.62 27.80 -15.74
CA THR A 281 29.72 27.20 -16.73
C THR A 281 28.60 28.12 -17.21
N GLY A 282 28.35 29.23 -16.50
CA GLY A 282 27.24 30.16 -16.77
C GLY A 282 25.85 29.63 -16.36
N ASN A 283 25.77 28.40 -15.85
CA ASN A 283 24.52 27.80 -15.44
C ASN A 283 23.98 28.46 -14.17
N VAL A 284 22.65 28.55 -14.06
CA VAL A 284 21.99 29.07 -12.84
C VAL A 284 22.15 28.05 -11.70
N LEU A 285 22.92 28.42 -10.67
CA LEU A 285 23.10 27.63 -9.47
C LEU A 285 21.94 27.81 -8.48
N ARG A 286 21.43 29.05 -8.35
CA ARG A 286 20.37 29.37 -7.41
C ARG A 286 19.58 30.60 -7.87
N LYS A 287 18.25 30.53 -7.69
CA LYS A 287 17.37 31.68 -7.80
C LYS A 287 17.05 32.18 -6.40
N MET A 288 17.32 33.46 -6.17
CA MET A 288 16.90 34.13 -4.93
C MET A 288 15.48 34.64 -5.17
N THR A 289 14.58 34.31 -4.27
CA THR A 289 13.14 34.68 -4.36
C THR A 289 12.72 35.54 -3.18
N SER A 290 11.73 36.38 -3.40
CA SER A 290 10.99 37.07 -2.32
C SER A 290 9.51 36.64 -2.38
N PRO A 291 8.87 36.43 -1.22
CA PRO A 291 7.45 36.07 -1.17
C PRO A 291 6.60 37.21 -1.71
N VAL A 292 5.60 36.88 -2.55
CA VAL A 292 4.59 37.81 -3.08
C VAL A 292 3.26 37.57 -2.36
N GLY A 293 2.88 36.31 -2.13
CA GLY A 293 1.66 35.97 -1.46
C GLY A 293 1.28 34.49 -1.60
N VAL A 294 0.07 34.18 -1.18
CA VAL A 294 -0.54 32.85 -1.25
C VAL A 294 -1.80 32.92 -2.09
N VAL A 295 -1.95 31.96 -2.99
CA VAL A 295 -3.14 31.79 -3.81
C VAL A 295 -3.80 30.44 -3.53
N LYS A 296 -5.14 30.38 -3.64
CA LYS A 296 -5.93 29.15 -3.50
C LYS A 296 -6.54 28.80 -4.85
N VAL A 297 -6.36 27.60 -5.29
CA VAL A 297 -6.89 27.07 -6.54
C VAL A 297 -8.42 26.96 -6.45
N THR A 298 -9.14 27.59 -7.36
CA THR A 298 -10.61 27.59 -7.46
C THR A 298 -11.11 26.76 -8.62
N ASP A 299 -10.32 26.65 -9.70
CA ASP A 299 -10.64 25.84 -10.88
C ASP A 299 -9.37 25.27 -11.50
N VAL A 300 -9.46 24.09 -12.13
CA VAL A 300 -8.31 23.35 -12.68
C VAL A 300 -8.66 22.73 -14.01
N ASP A 301 -7.89 23.10 -15.03
CA ASP A 301 -7.82 22.43 -16.32
C ASP A 301 -6.63 21.45 -16.35
N ASP A 302 -6.46 20.74 -17.47
CA ASP A 302 -5.35 19.82 -17.68
C ASP A 302 -3.96 20.46 -17.47
N VAL A 303 -3.75 21.69 -17.95
CA VAL A 303 -2.45 22.38 -18.00
C VAL A 303 -2.45 23.75 -17.33
N SER A 304 -3.59 24.23 -16.87
CA SER A 304 -3.75 25.54 -16.23
C SER A 304 -4.64 25.45 -15.00
N SER A 305 -4.56 26.45 -14.14
CA SER A 305 -5.46 26.60 -13.00
C SER A 305 -5.77 28.06 -12.72
N VAL A 306 -6.98 28.31 -12.22
CA VAL A 306 -7.45 29.61 -11.79
C VAL A 306 -7.42 29.66 -10.26
N CYS A 307 -6.88 30.73 -9.71
CA CYS A 307 -6.69 30.87 -8.28
C CYS A 307 -7.27 32.20 -7.77
N SER A 308 -7.82 32.17 -6.56
CA SER A 308 -8.14 33.35 -5.78
C SER A 308 -6.98 33.73 -4.87
N VAL A 309 -6.79 35.01 -4.63
CA VAL A 309 -5.76 35.50 -3.70
C VAL A 309 -6.21 35.26 -2.25
N VAL A 310 -5.38 34.58 -1.46
CA VAL A 310 -5.58 34.38 -0.01
C VAL A 310 -4.85 35.46 0.78
N SER A 311 -3.61 35.75 0.38
CA SER A 311 -2.80 36.80 1.02
C SER A 311 -1.77 37.37 0.04
N GLY A 312 -1.28 38.56 0.31
CA GLY A 312 -0.30 39.25 -0.54
C GLY A 312 -0.96 40.15 -1.60
N SER A 313 -0.11 40.81 -2.39
CA SER A 313 -0.54 41.72 -3.46
C SER A 313 0.57 41.95 -4.47
N GLY A 314 0.22 42.53 -5.63
CA GLY A 314 1.22 42.88 -6.64
C GLY A 314 1.75 41.68 -7.44
N PHE A 315 0.96 40.61 -7.58
CA PHE A 315 1.24 39.48 -8.45
C PHE A 315 1.53 39.93 -9.88
N LYS A 316 2.51 39.30 -10.53
CA LYS A 316 2.91 39.61 -11.92
C LYS A 316 3.08 38.33 -12.71
N VAL A 317 2.86 38.42 -14.01
CA VAL A 317 3.20 37.36 -14.95
C VAL A 317 4.69 37.02 -14.82
N GLY A 318 5.00 35.73 -14.72
CA GLY A 318 6.36 35.21 -14.51
C GLY A 318 6.77 35.04 -13.04
N ASP A 319 5.93 35.42 -12.06
CA ASP A 319 6.18 35.05 -10.67
C ASP A 319 6.15 33.53 -10.54
N ALA A 320 7.09 32.96 -9.80
CA ALA A 320 7.18 31.52 -9.56
C ALA A 320 6.12 31.06 -8.55
N VAL A 321 5.56 29.90 -8.82
CA VAL A 321 4.54 29.30 -7.95
C VAL A 321 5.03 27.95 -7.44
N LYS A 322 4.88 27.69 -6.14
CA LYS A 322 5.28 26.44 -5.49
C LYS A 322 4.25 25.98 -4.48
N THR A 323 4.17 24.68 -4.30
CA THR A 323 3.39 24.08 -3.20
C THR A 323 3.87 24.64 -1.86
N ILE A 324 2.94 24.91 -0.94
CA ILE A 324 3.29 25.24 0.44
C ILE A 324 3.83 23.97 1.09
N THR A 325 5.14 23.93 1.33
CA THR A 325 5.77 22.90 2.14
C THR A 325 5.48 23.23 3.61
N GLN A 326 4.68 22.40 4.28
CA GLN A 326 4.44 22.50 5.73
C GLN A 326 5.59 21.88 6.49
#